data_d23f4514efab8490d33876df8b883522
#
_entry.id   d23f4514efab8490d33876df8b883522
#
_cell.length_a   1.000
_cell.length_b   1.000
_cell.length_c   1.000
_cell.angle_alpha   90.00
_cell.angle_beta   90.00
_cell.angle_gamma   90.00
#
_symmetry.space_group_name_H-M   'P 1'
#
loop_
_entity.id
_entity.type
_entity.pdbx_description
1 polymer ?
#
loop_
_entity_poly.entity_id
_entity_poly.type
_entity_poly.pdbx_seq_one_letter_code
_entity_poly.pdbx_strand_id
1 'polypeptide(L)'
;MEITDIQFRHLSEEGRLRALVSVTFDRTFAVHDIKVIDGPERMFLAMLSRRMPDGHYRDIVHPVGSEMREKLEQAVLREYRSTVEHRNE
;
A
#
# COMPACT_ATOMS: atom_id res chain seq x y z
N MET A 1 -15.93 -1.12 7.15
CA MET A 1 -14.90 -2.11 6.79
C MET A 1 -13.63 -1.80 7.56
N GLU A 2 -13.16 -2.74 8.34
CA GLU A 2 -11.99 -2.56 9.19
C GLU A 2 -10.75 -3.21 8.59
N ILE A 3 -9.60 -2.54 8.74
CA ILE A 3 -8.31 -3.13 8.42
C ILE A 3 -7.91 -3.99 9.60
N THR A 4 -7.80 -5.30 9.39
CA THR A 4 -7.56 -6.27 10.47
C THR A 4 -6.18 -6.90 10.42
N ASP A 5 -5.45 -6.77 9.32
CA ASP A 5 -4.08 -7.25 9.23
C ASP A 5 -3.33 -6.52 8.11
N ILE A 6 -2.05 -6.27 8.33
CA ILE A 6 -1.16 -5.65 7.35
C ILE A 6 0.14 -6.45 7.36
N GLN A 7 0.53 -6.98 6.20
CA GLN A 7 1.78 -7.74 6.08
C GLN A 7 2.62 -7.19 4.95
N PHE A 8 3.91 -7.02 5.22
CA PHE A 8 4.88 -6.56 4.24
C PHE A 8 5.67 -7.75 3.70
N ARG A 9 5.77 -7.84 2.37
CA ARG A 9 6.52 -8.91 1.74
C ARG A 9 7.86 -8.47 1.18
N HIS A 10 7.98 -7.21 0.84
CA HIS A 10 9.21 -6.61 0.36
C HIS A 10 9.41 -5.32 1.12
N LEU A 11 10.56 -5.15 1.72
CA LEU A 11 10.88 -3.93 2.45
C LEU A 11 12.21 -3.39 1.96
N SER A 12 12.24 -2.10 1.64
CA SER A 12 13.45 -1.43 1.20
C SER A 12 13.46 -0.02 1.77
N GLU A 13 14.63 0.46 2.12
CA GLU A 13 14.81 1.84 2.54
C GLU A 13 15.35 2.71 1.41
N GLU A 14 15.53 2.11 0.22
CA GLU A 14 16.09 2.78 -0.94
C GLU A 14 15.19 2.63 -2.14
N GLY A 15 15.29 3.60 -3.07
CA GLY A 15 14.52 3.59 -4.30
C GLY A 15 13.08 4.03 -4.10
N ARG A 16 12.31 3.98 -5.18
CA ARG A 16 10.92 4.43 -5.13
C ARG A 16 9.97 3.39 -4.54
N LEU A 17 10.19 2.11 -4.86
CA LEU A 17 9.37 1.03 -4.30
C LEU A 17 9.90 0.68 -2.91
N ARG A 18 9.17 1.05 -1.89
CA ARG A 18 9.57 0.84 -0.50
C ARG A 18 9.03 -0.43 0.11
N ALA A 19 7.87 -0.88 -0.33
CA ALA A 19 7.29 -2.12 0.19
C ALA A 19 6.21 -2.65 -0.73
N LEU A 20 5.99 -3.97 -0.66
CA LEU A 20 4.80 -4.64 -1.17
C LEU A 20 4.00 -5.09 0.03
N VAL A 21 2.71 -4.81 0.02
CA VAL A 21 1.87 -4.95 1.19
C VAL A 21 0.62 -5.76 0.87
N SER A 22 0.26 -6.64 1.79
CA SER A 22 -1.03 -7.31 1.78
C SER A 22 -1.86 -6.78 2.93
N VAL A 23 -3.09 -6.37 2.66
CA VAL A 23 -3.99 -5.83 3.68
C VAL A 23 -5.24 -6.69 3.73
N THR A 24 -5.62 -7.11 4.94
CA THR A 24 -6.83 -7.89 5.17
C THR A 24 -7.88 -6.98 5.82
N PHE A 25 -9.11 -7.11 5.35
CA PHE A 25 -10.25 -6.34 5.85
C PHE A 25 -11.26 -7.29 6.49
N ASP A 26 -11.75 -6.92 7.67
CA ASP A 26 -12.80 -7.67 8.39
C ASP A 26 -12.47 -9.16 8.55
N ARG A 27 -11.19 -9.52 8.55
CA ARG A 27 -10.70 -10.90 8.63
C ARG A 27 -11.24 -11.81 7.53
N THR A 28 -11.81 -11.25 6.47
CA THR A 28 -12.47 -12.03 5.43
C THR A 28 -12.02 -11.73 4.02
N PHE A 29 -11.38 -10.59 3.80
CA PHE A 29 -11.04 -10.14 2.45
C PHE A 29 -9.63 -9.57 2.43
N ALA A 30 -8.78 -10.04 1.54
CA ALA A 30 -7.40 -9.57 1.45
C ALA A 30 -7.11 -8.98 0.07
N VAL A 31 -6.35 -7.89 0.07
CA VAL A 31 -5.82 -7.26 -1.14
C VAL A 31 -4.31 -7.37 -1.09
N HIS A 32 -3.72 -7.96 -2.13
CA HIS A 32 -2.28 -8.17 -2.23
C HIS A 32 -1.64 -7.17 -3.18
N ASP A 33 -0.32 -7.04 -3.06
CA ASP A 33 0.52 -6.27 -3.97
C ASP A 33 0.20 -4.78 -4.03
N ILE A 34 -0.24 -4.24 -2.91
CA ILE A 34 -0.30 -2.80 -2.73
C ILE A 34 1.15 -2.32 -2.57
N LYS A 35 1.50 -1.26 -3.28
CA LYS A 35 2.87 -0.74 -3.25
C LYS A 35 2.97 0.49 -2.38
N VAL A 36 3.99 0.52 -1.53
CA VAL A 36 4.38 1.75 -0.83
C VAL A 36 5.44 2.43 -1.68
N ILE A 37 5.14 3.62 -2.14
CA ILE A 37 5.99 4.37 -3.07
C ILE A 37 6.52 5.62 -2.38
N ASP A 38 7.82 5.85 -2.52
CA ASP A 38 8.44 7.09 -2.09
C ASP A 38 8.37 8.09 -3.24
N GLY A 39 7.37 8.95 -3.21
CA GLY A 39 7.18 9.97 -4.24
C GLY A 39 8.00 11.22 -3.97
N PRO A 40 8.02 12.16 -4.93
CA PRO A 40 8.84 13.38 -4.80
C PRO A 40 8.42 14.30 -3.65
N GLU A 41 7.15 14.30 -3.27
CA GLU A 41 6.65 15.16 -2.20
C GLU A 41 6.30 14.38 -0.93
N ARG A 42 5.79 13.16 -1.10
CA ARG A 42 5.38 12.33 0.03
C ARG A 42 5.32 10.87 -0.36
N MET A 43 5.32 10.01 0.65
CA MET A 43 5.05 8.60 0.42
C MET A 43 3.55 8.38 0.19
N PHE A 44 3.23 7.47 -0.70
CA PHE A 44 1.84 7.15 -1.02
C PHE A 44 1.70 5.69 -1.39
N LEU A 45 0.45 5.24 -1.51
CA LEU A 45 0.14 3.87 -1.93
C LEU A 45 -0.25 3.85 -3.40
N ALA A 46 0.28 2.86 -4.11
CA ALA A 46 -0.16 2.54 -5.46
C ALA A 46 -0.86 1.20 -5.43
N MET A 47 -2.09 1.18 -5.94
CA MET A 47 -2.88 -0.05 -5.96
C MET A 47 -2.47 -0.92 -7.13
N LEU A 48 -2.88 -2.19 -7.10
CA LEU A 48 -2.63 -3.11 -8.20
C LEU A 48 -3.32 -2.60 -9.46
N SER A 49 -2.55 -2.44 -10.53
CA SER A 49 -3.05 -1.89 -11.77
C SER A 49 -2.73 -2.80 -12.96
N ARG A 50 -3.42 -2.58 -14.04
CA ARG A 50 -3.26 -3.32 -15.27
C ARG A 50 -3.03 -2.35 -16.43
N ARG A 51 -2.10 -2.69 -17.32
CA ARG A 51 -1.86 -1.92 -18.52
C ARG A 51 -2.95 -2.21 -19.55
N MET A 52 -3.59 -1.17 -20.04
CA MET A 52 -4.63 -1.27 -21.06
C MET A 52 -4.03 -1.24 -22.46
N PRO A 53 -4.79 -1.68 -23.50
CA PRO A 53 -4.29 -1.68 -24.87
C PRO A 53 -3.85 -0.31 -25.37
N ASP A 54 -4.41 0.78 -24.83
CA ASP A 54 -4.04 2.15 -25.19
C ASP A 54 -2.75 2.65 -24.53
N GLY A 55 -2.12 1.80 -23.70
CA GLY A 55 -0.90 2.15 -22.99
C GLY A 55 -1.11 2.79 -21.63
N HIS A 56 -2.32 3.12 -21.28
CA HIS A 56 -2.65 3.65 -19.95
C HIS A 56 -2.81 2.53 -18.92
N TYR A 57 -2.63 2.88 -17.64
CA TYR A 57 -2.83 1.93 -16.55
C TYR A 57 -4.15 2.20 -15.87
N ARG A 58 -4.82 1.12 -15.46
CA ARG A 58 -6.04 1.17 -14.68
C ARG A 58 -5.89 0.36 -13.42
N ASP A 59 -6.36 0.91 -12.30
CA ASP A 59 -6.38 0.15 -11.06
C ASP A 59 -7.37 -1.02 -11.20
N ILE A 60 -6.92 -2.20 -10.80
CA ILE A 60 -7.78 -3.39 -10.75
C ILE A 60 -8.62 -3.34 -9.49
N VAL A 61 -8.05 -2.80 -8.42
CA VAL A 61 -8.72 -2.63 -7.14
C VAL A 61 -8.31 -1.27 -6.58
N HIS A 62 -9.26 -0.55 -5.99
CA HIS A 62 -8.96 0.74 -5.38
C HIS A 62 -10.02 1.11 -4.34
N PRO A 63 -9.65 1.94 -3.35
CA PRO A 63 -10.65 2.48 -2.44
C PRO A 63 -11.61 3.40 -3.21
N VAL A 64 -12.89 3.30 -2.88
CA VAL A 64 -13.89 4.19 -3.43
C VAL A 64 -14.04 5.37 -2.47
N GLY A 65 -13.76 6.58 -2.96
CA GLY A 65 -13.85 7.78 -2.16
C GLY A 65 -12.60 8.05 -1.34
N SER A 66 -12.51 9.30 -0.88
CA SER A 66 -11.32 9.79 -0.18
C SER A 66 -11.21 9.26 1.25
N GLU A 67 -12.32 9.00 1.91
CA GLU A 67 -12.32 8.54 3.29
C GLU A 67 -11.61 7.21 3.46
N MET A 68 -11.96 6.22 2.64
CA MET A 68 -11.32 4.91 2.70
C MET A 68 -9.87 4.97 2.21
N ARG A 69 -9.59 5.80 1.21
CA ARG A 69 -8.23 5.99 0.72
C ARG A 69 -7.32 6.53 1.82
N GLU A 70 -7.76 7.56 2.54
CA GLU A 70 -6.99 8.12 3.64
C GLU A 70 -6.78 7.12 4.77
N LYS A 71 -7.83 6.40 5.13
CA LYS A 71 -7.78 5.40 6.19
C LYS A 71 -6.76 4.31 5.85
N LEU A 72 -6.80 3.79 4.63
CA LEU A 72 -5.88 2.76 4.17
C LEU A 72 -4.45 3.29 4.14
N GLU A 73 -4.25 4.46 3.54
CA GLU A 73 -2.94 5.07 3.42
C GLU A 73 -2.31 5.34 4.78
N GLN A 74 -3.06 5.92 5.70
CA GLN A 74 -2.55 6.20 7.04
C GLN A 74 -2.18 4.92 7.80
N ALA A 75 -3.02 3.90 7.72
CA ALA A 75 -2.75 2.65 8.41
C ALA A 75 -1.50 1.95 7.88
N VAL A 76 -1.37 1.85 6.56
CA VAL A 76 -0.24 1.17 5.94
C VAL A 76 1.05 1.95 6.15
N LEU A 77 1.04 3.27 5.96
CA LEU A 77 2.24 4.08 6.14
C LEU A 77 2.70 4.11 7.59
N ARG A 78 1.78 4.09 8.55
CA ARG A 78 2.12 3.99 9.97
C ARG A 78 2.86 2.68 10.24
N GLU A 79 2.32 1.57 9.76
CA GLU A 79 2.95 0.26 9.94
C GLU A 79 4.29 0.18 9.23
N TYR A 80 4.40 0.77 8.05
CA TYR A 80 5.67 0.81 7.33
C TYR A 80 6.74 1.53 8.15
N ARG A 81 6.43 2.72 8.65
CA ARG A 81 7.39 3.50 9.45
C ARG A 81 7.80 2.76 10.71
N SER A 82 6.85 2.15 11.40
CA SER A 82 7.12 1.37 12.60
C SER A 82 8.04 0.18 12.31
N THR A 83 7.77 -0.54 11.21
CA THR A 83 8.56 -1.70 10.82
C THR A 83 9.99 -1.30 10.45
N VAL A 84 10.16 -0.21 9.70
CA VAL A 84 11.48 0.28 9.32
C VAL A 84 12.27 0.73 10.55
N GLU A 85 11.65 1.45 11.47
CA GLU A 85 12.30 1.86 12.71
C GLU A 85 12.80 0.66 13.52
N HIS A 86 12.00 -0.38 13.63
CA HIS A 86 12.38 -1.59 14.37
C HIS A 86 13.48 -2.37 13.66
N ARG A 87 13.54 -2.33 12.34
CA ARG A 87 14.62 -2.98 11.59
C ARG A 87 15.97 -2.34 11.86
N ASN A 88 15.98 -1.05 12.16
CA ASN A 88 17.21 -0.29 12.36
C ASN A 88 17.71 -0.35 13.81
N GLU A 89 16.98 -0.99 14.67
CA GLU A 89 17.41 -1.27 16.03
C GLU A 89 18.22 -2.58 16.07
#